data_6c414171130d873942d88ef29919d154
#
_entry.id   6c414171130d873942d88ef29919d154
#
_cell.length_a   1.000
_cell.length_b   1.000
_cell.length_c   1.000
_cell.angle_alpha   90.00
_cell.angle_beta   90.00
_cell.angle_gamma   90.00
#
_symmetry.space_group_name_H-M   'P 1'
#
loop_
_entity.id
_entity.type
_entity.pdbx_description
1 polymer ?
#
loop_
_entity_poly.entity_id
_entity_poly.type
_entity_poly.pdbx_seq_one_letter_code
_entity_poly.pdbx_strand_id
1 'polypeptide(L)'
;TDTRRSNRSRLLQSIITRGPATRAELSRRLGLSRPTVSVIVNELLGVGVITEGDRVSSGGAPGTLLEISKRTGVIVVADLRSADIVRLSTISASGELVTTDEAPASGTDQVQSAVTAFIDRCEPQSVIGVVLCVAGLVTRGEWDGEGERDGRALALGLRRALRLPVFAVNAAEATAVADLRDSPGDVAMATVLLDHQVAMALILDGRLLSGVTRRTGDIAHIVAGTPGPVCDECGHMCLQQQLLALRTDPATATLLDAAHALAAVLAPIAAGVELTEVVLSGFPDAVADELAGLTHRSLRTRMLDEHVPAVRVSKRGPSAAMIGAAALMLYRLLG
;
A
#
# COMPACT_ATOMS: atom_id res chain seq x y z
N THR A 1 25.59 -15.87 8.58
CA THR A 1 24.93 -14.83 9.41
C THR A 1 24.00 -13.98 8.57
N ASP A 2 24.40 -13.51 7.39
CA ASP A 2 23.56 -12.68 6.50
C ASP A 2 22.33 -13.42 5.96
N THR A 3 22.47 -14.68 5.55
CA THR A 3 21.37 -15.50 5.02
C THR A 3 20.26 -15.70 6.06
N ARG A 4 20.62 -15.93 7.34
CA ARG A 4 19.63 -16.12 8.41
C ARG A 4 18.85 -14.85 8.71
N ARG A 5 19.53 -13.69 8.77
CA ARG A 5 18.90 -12.39 8.95
C ARG A 5 17.96 -12.07 7.77
N SER A 6 18.41 -12.33 6.55
CA SER A 6 17.60 -12.16 5.35
C SER A 6 16.36 -13.06 5.36
N ASN A 7 16.49 -14.33 5.73
CA ASN A 7 15.35 -15.25 5.81
C ASN A 7 14.35 -14.87 6.90
N ARG A 8 14.84 -14.39 8.06
CA ARG A 8 13.99 -13.87 9.13
C ARG A 8 13.18 -12.65 8.66
N SER A 9 13.84 -11.71 8.02
CA SER A 9 13.22 -10.51 7.45
C SER A 9 12.16 -10.89 6.39
N ARG A 10 12.46 -11.81 5.48
CA ARG A 10 11.51 -12.32 4.48
C ARG A 10 10.29 -12.99 5.10
N LEU A 11 10.49 -13.76 6.19
CA LEU A 11 9.41 -14.43 6.90
C LEU A 11 8.47 -13.41 7.58
N LEU A 12 9.03 -12.45 8.30
CA LEU A 12 8.27 -11.35 8.89
C LEU A 12 7.52 -10.55 7.83
N GLN A 13 8.19 -10.18 6.72
CA GLN A 13 7.56 -9.50 5.60
C GLN A 13 6.34 -10.28 5.10
N SER A 14 6.47 -11.59 4.89
CA SER A 14 5.36 -12.43 4.42
C SER A 14 4.16 -12.41 5.38
N ILE A 15 4.37 -12.48 6.69
CA ILE A 15 3.28 -12.41 7.67
C ILE A 15 2.67 -10.99 7.71
N ILE A 16 3.48 -9.95 7.68
CA ILE A 16 3.02 -8.55 7.75
C ILE A 16 2.22 -8.19 6.50
N THR A 17 2.71 -8.53 5.30
CA THR A 17 2.09 -8.08 4.05
C THR A 17 1.01 -9.01 3.52
N ARG A 18 1.10 -10.31 3.79
CA ARG A 18 0.14 -11.33 3.31
C ARG A 18 -0.79 -11.87 4.40
N GLY A 19 -0.61 -11.43 5.65
CA GLY A 19 -1.39 -11.89 6.80
C GLY A 19 -0.90 -13.21 7.41
N PRO A 20 -1.65 -13.73 8.40
CA PRO A 20 -1.32 -14.96 9.12
C PRO A 20 -1.08 -16.14 8.18
N ALA A 21 -0.11 -16.99 8.53
CA ALA A 21 0.25 -18.15 7.70
C ALA A 21 0.77 -19.31 8.57
N THR A 22 0.57 -20.54 8.11
CA THR A 22 1.15 -21.73 8.75
C THR A 22 2.63 -21.88 8.40
N ARG A 23 3.38 -22.65 9.20
CA ARG A 23 4.80 -22.98 8.89
C ARG A 23 4.96 -23.60 7.50
N ALA A 24 3.99 -24.43 7.09
CA ALA A 24 4.01 -25.08 5.77
C ALA A 24 3.79 -24.07 4.62
N GLU A 25 2.89 -23.10 4.80
CA GLU A 25 2.68 -22.03 3.82
C GLU A 25 3.89 -21.10 3.72
N LEU A 26 4.48 -20.71 4.85
CA LEU A 26 5.71 -19.91 4.88
C LEU A 26 6.88 -20.64 4.17
N SER A 27 7.00 -21.94 4.37
CA SER A 27 8.00 -22.77 3.67
C SER A 27 7.81 -22.72 2.15
N ARG A 28 6.58 -22.88 1.67
CA ARG A 28 6.26 -22.80 0.24
C ARG A 28 6.46 -21.41 -0.33
N ARG A 29 5.89 -20.38 0.31
CA ARG A 29 5.97 -18.98 -0.16
C ARG A 29 7.39 -18.46 -0.25
N LEU A 30 8.27 -18.91 0.65
CA LEU A 30 9.64 -18.39 0.75
C LEU A 30 10.68 -19.29 0.08
N GLY A 31 10.29 -20.48 -0.37
CA GLY A 31 11.24 -21.48 -0.90
C GLY A 31 12.22 -21.96 0.15
N LEU A 32 11.86 -21.93 1.45
CA LEU A 32 12.72 -22.34 2.56
C LEU A 32 12.37 -23.77 3.02
N SER A 33 13.37 -24.50 3.50
CA SER A 33 13.14 -25.81 4.09
C SER A 33 12.29 -25.71 5.37
N ARG A 34 11.45 -26.72 5.65
CA ARG A 34 10.64 -26.78 6.88
C ARG A 34 11.46 -26.63 8.17
N PRO A 35 12.65 -27.25 8.32
CA PRO A 35 13.50 -27.03 9.47
C PRO A 35 13.95 -25.57 9.61
N THR A 36 14.35 -24.93 8.50
CA THR A 36 14.77 -23.51 8.51
C THR A 36 13.63 -22.60 8.99
N VAL A 37 12.42 -22.79 8.46
CA VAL A 37 11.24 -22.04 8.91
C VAL A 37 10.97 -22.29 10.39
N SER A 38 11.02 -23.54 10.85
CA SER A 38 10.76 -23.88 12.26
C SER A 38 11.74 -23.20 13.21
N VAL A 39 13.02 -23.12 12.87
CA VAL A 39 14.03 -22.44 13.68
C VAL A 39 13.71 -20.95 13.78
N ILE A 40 13.44 -20.28 12.66
CA ILE A 40 13.13 -18.84 12.63
C ILE A 40 11.83 -18.54 13.40
N VAL A 41 10.80 -19.35 13.19
CA VAL A 41 9.52 -19.22 13.89
C VAL A 41 9.69 -19.33 15.40
N ASN A 42 10.43 -20.33 15.88
CA ASN A 42 10.64 -20.52 17.31
C ASN A 42 11.42 -19.35 17.93
N GLU A 43 12.36 -18.75 17.20
CA GLU A 43 13.06 -17.54 17.65
C GLU A 43 12.09 -16.37 17.77
N LEU A 44 11.24 -16.14 16.76
CA LEU A 44 10.28 -15.05 16.75
C LEU A 44 9.18 -15.20 17.83
N LEU A 45 8.75 -16.44 18.08
CA LEU A 45 7.86 -16.76 19.20
C LEU A 45 8.53 -16.50 20.56
N GLY A 46 9.79 -16.92 20.69
CA GLY A 46 10.57 -16.74 21.92
C GLY A 46 10.79 -15.28 22.31
N VAL A 47 10.91 -14.38 21.32
CA VAL A 47 11.02 -12.93 21.56
C VAL A 47 9.66 -12.22 21.54
N GLY A 48 8.55 -12.94 21.32
CA GLY A 48 7.19 -12.39 21.39
C GLY A 48 6.79 -11.48 20.22
N VAL A 49 7.54 -11.49 19.11
CA VAL A 49 7.21 -10.70 17.90
C VAL A 49 6.04 -11.31 17.14
N ILE A 50 5.96 -12.64 17.11
CA ILE A 50 4.81 -13.36 16.57
C ILE A 50 4.15 -14.21 17.65
N THR A 51 2.90 -14.59 17.41
CA THR A 51 2.12 -15.50 18.27
C THR A 51 1.48 -16.59 17.45
N GLU A 52 1.11 -17.68 18.10
CA GLU A 52 0.29 -18.73 17.52
C GLU A 52 -1.19 -18.37 17.66
N GLY A 53 -1.89 -18.37 16.54
CA GLY A 53 -3.33 -18.12 16.44
C GLY A 53 -4.11 -19.42 16.24
N ASP A 54 -5.19 -19.35 15.47
CA ASP A 54 -6.10 -20.46 15.22
C ASP A 54 -5.45 -21.61 14.44
N ARG A 55 -5.99 -22.82 14.66
CA ARG A 55 -5.65 -23.99 13.85
C ARG A 55 -6.53 -24.05 12.62
N VAL A 56 -5.90 -24.15 11.45
CA VAL A 56 -6.58 -24.23 10.16
C VAL A 56 -6.17 -25.50 9.42
N SER A 57 -7.13 -26.06 8.65
CA SER A 57 -6.88 -27.19 7.76
C SER A 57 -7.23 -26.75 6.33
N SER A 58 -6.23 -26.83 5.46
CA SER A 58 -6.37 -26.54 4.01
C SER A 58 -6.15 -27.79 3.17
N GLY A 59 -6.83 -28.89 3.52
CA GLY A 59 -6.75 -30.17 2.78
C GLY A 59 -5.57 -31.08 3.18
N GLY A 60 -4.92 -30.80 4.33
CA GLY A 60 -3.82 -31.59 4.90
C GLY A 60 -3.88 -31.66 6.42
N ALA A 61 -2.79 -32.04 7.09
CA ALA A 61 -2.70 -32.00 8.54
C ALA A 61 -2.92 -30.56 9.05
N PRO A 62 -3.77 -30.35 10.08
CA PRO A 62 -4.05 -29.01 10.63
C PRO A 62 -2.77 -28.29 11.03
N GLY A 63 -2.62 -27.04 10.54
CA GLY A 63 -1.51 -26.17 10.89
C GLY A 63 -1.95 -25.03 11.80
N THR A 64 -1.09 -24.55 12.67
CA THR A 64 -1.32 -23.37 13.51
C THR A 64 -0.93 -22.13 12.71
N LEU A 65 -1.81 -21.13 12.64
CA LEU A 65 -1.50 -19.82 12.08
C LEU A 65 -0.47 -19.10 12.94
N LEU A 66 0.44 -18.42 12.30
CA LEU A 66 1.42 -17.53 12.91
C LEU A 66 1.04 -16.11 12.50
N GLU A 67 0.92 -15.23 13.47
CA GLU A 67 0.53 -13.83 13.27
C GLU A 67 1.42 -12.89 14.09
N ILE A 68 1.47 -11.62 13.72
CA ILE A 68 2.17 -10.62 14.52
C ILE A 68 1.46 -10.46 15.86
N SER A 69 2.23 -10.47 16.93
CA SER A 69 1.69 -10.36 18.29
C SER A 69 0.98 -9.02 18.51
N LYS A 70 -0.23 -9.06 19.03
CA LYS A 70 -0.98 -7.83 19.43
C LYS A 70 -0.24 -7.04 20.51
N ARG A 71 0.66 -7.68 21.26
CA ARG A 71 1.50 -7.01 22.28
C ARG A 71 2.62 -6.16 21.68
N THR A 72 2.86 -6.26 20.35
CA THR A 72 3.86 -5.44 19.67
C THR A 72 3.54 -3.95 19.75
N GLY A 73 2.25 -3.59 19.89
CA GLY A 73 1.79 -2.21 20.00
C GLY A 73 1.03 -1.73 18.77
N VAL A 74 0.87 -0.41 18.68
CA VAL A 74 0.15 0.25 17.58
C VAL A 74 1.06 1.21 16.83
N ILE A 75 0.75 1.45 15.57
CA ILE A 75 1.39 2.43 14.71
C ILE A 75 0.42 3.58 14.50
N VAL A 76 0.89 4.80 14.67
CA VAL A 76 0.14 6.00 14.31
C VAL A 76 0.43 6.31 12.85
N VAL A 77 -0.62 6.40 12.04
CA VAL A 77 -0.57 6.81 10.65
C VAL A 77 -1.11 8.22 10.53
N ALA A 78 -0.30 9.14 10.01
CA ALA A 78 -0.72 10.47 9.60
C ALA A 78 -0.85 10.47 8.07
N ASP A 79 -2.09 10.47 7.58
CA ASP A 79 -2.40 10.55 6.15
C ASP A 79 -2.40 12.03 5.73
N LEU A 80 -1.41 12.38 4.93
CA LEU A 80 -1.12 13.74 4.48
C LEU A 80 -1.46 13.96 3.00
N ARG A 81 -2.27 13.10 2.39
CA ARG A 81 -2.64 13.21 0.99
C ARG A 81 -3.53 14.43 0.69
N SER A 82 -4.34 14.87 1.65
CA SER A 82 -5.08 16.13 1.56
C SER A 82 -4.18 17.30 1.96
N ALA A 83 -4.27 18.42 1.23
CA ALA A 83 -3.48 19.62 1.54
C ALA A 83 -3.90 20.29 2.85
N ASP A 84 -5.20 20.25 3.20
CA ASP A 84 -5.79 21.04 4.28
C ASP A 84 -6.17 20.22 5.52
N ILE A 85 -6.15 18.89 5.40
CA ILE A 85 -6.60 17.99 6.45
C ILE A 85 -5.54 16.91 6.66
N VAL A 86 -5.24 16.59 7.92
CA VAL A 86 -4.55 15.38 8.30
C VAL A 86 -5.56 14.36 8.86
N ARG A 87 -5.59 13.16 8.28
CA ARG A 87 -6.31 12.04 8.87
C ARG A 87 -5.35 11.21 9.70
N LEU A 88 -5.70 11.00 10.96
CA LEU A 88 -4.88 10.31 11.95
C LEU A 88 -5.53 8.98 12.31
N SER A 89 -4.76 7.91 12.34
CA SER A 89 -5.28 6.60 12.70
C SER A 89 -4.27 5.83 13.54
N THR A 90 -4.76 5.04 14.49
CA THR A 90 -3.97 3.99 15.12
C THR A 90 -4.29 2.65 14.47
N ILE A 91 -3.25 1.95 14.08
CA ILE A 91 -3.34 0.62 13.46
C ILE A 91 -2.54 -0.36 14.31
N SER A 92 -3.17 -1.45 14.73
CA SER A 92 -2.49 -2.50 15.49
C SER A 92 -1.42 -3.19 14.65
N ALA A 93 -0.46 -3.81 15.30
CA ALA A 93 0.57 -4.60 14.62
C ALA A 93 -0.02 -5.77 13.79
N SER A 94 -1.24 -6.24 14.10
CA SER A 94 -1.99 -7.21 13.29
C SER A 94 -2.66 -6.62 12.05
N GLY A 95 -2.66 -5.27 11.92
CA GLY A 95 -3.23 -4.54 10.79
C GLY A 95 -4.71 -4.16 10.95
N GLU A 96 -5.22 -4.15 12.17
CA GLU A 96 -6.58 -3.69 12.50
C GLU A 96 -6.60 -2.19 12.73
N LEU A 97 -7.56 -1.48 12.12
CA LEU A 97 -7.82 -0.07 12.39
C LEU A 97 -8.48 0.05 13.77
N VAL A 98 -7.82 0.74 14.70
CA VAL A 98 -8.29 0.87 16.09
C VAL A 98 -9.04 2.17 16.30
N THR A 99 -8.46 3.29 15.87
CA THR A 99 -9.04 4.63 16.05
C THR A 99 -8.73 5.47 14.82
N THR A 100 -9.64 6.36 14.47
CA THR A 100 -9.46 7.37 13.41
C THR A 100 -9.95 8.72 13.89
N ASP A 101 -9.23 9.78 13.53
CA ASP A 101 -9.56 11.17 13.78
C ASP A 101 -9.13 12.02 12.59
N GLU A 102 -9.69 13.21 12.45
CA GLU A 102 -9.31 14.18 11.43
C GLU A 102 -9.08 15.55 12.05
N ALA A 103 -8.08 16.27 11.58
CA ALA A 103 -7.80 17.62 12.02
C ALA A 103 -7.45 18.51 10.83
N PRO A 104 -7.90 19.79 10.82
CA PRO A 104 -7.41 20.79 9.89
C PRO A 104 -5.91 21.01 10.11
N ALA A 105 -5.11 20.88 9.07
CA ALA A 105 -3.66 21.04 9.15
C ALA A 105 -3.07 21.24 7.74
N SER A 106 -2.84 22.49 7.34
CA SER A 106 -2.22 22.84 6.06
C SER A 106 -0.69 22.91 6.12
N GLY A 107 -0.15 23.40 7.22
CA GLY A 107 1.31 23.62 7.39
C GLY A 107 2.00 22.60 8.30
N THR A 108 3.33 22.59 8.26
CA THR A 108 4.20 21.67 9.03
C THR A 108 3.89 21.66 10.52
N ASP A 109 3.81 22.84 11.15
CA ASP A 109 3.59 22.97 12.60
C ASP A 109 2.20 22.50 13.03
N GLN A 110 1.19 22.74 12.19
CA GLN A 110 -0.17 22.28 12.44
C GLN A 110 -0.26 20.76 12.40
N VAL A 111 0.37 20.13 11.38
CA VAL A 111 0.46 18.66 11.29
C VAL A 111 1.19 18.09 12.50
N GLN A 112 2.33 18.67 12.89
CA GLN A 112 3.07 18.22 14.07
C GLN A 112 2.22 18.29 15.33
N SER A 113 1.52 19.42 15.54
CA SER A 113 0.65 19.62 16.70
C SER A 113 -0.52 18.61 16.71
N ALA A 114 -1.16 18.39 15.56
CA ALA A 114 -2.26 17.44 15.43
C ALA A 114 -1.82 16.00 15.74
N VAL A 115 -0.68 15.55 15.20
CA VAL A 115 -0.12 14.22 15.47
C VAL A 115 0.23 14.05 16.95
N THR A 116 0.87 15.05 17.56
CA THR A 116 1.25 15.00 18.97
C THR A 116 -0.01 14.92 19.87
N ALA A 117 -0.97 15.82 19.65
CA ALA A 117 -2.23 15.82 20.41
C ALA A 117 -3.04 14.52 20.21
N PHE A 118 -2.99 13.91 19.04
CA PHE A 118 -3.63 12.61 18.80
C PHE A 118 -2.96 11.50 19.62
N ILE A 119 -1.63 11.46 19.65
CA ILE A 119 -0.87 10.45 20.42
C ILE A 119 -1.10 10.62 21.92
N ASP A 120 -1.17 11.87 22.42
CA ASP A 120 -1.43 12.14 23.84
C ASP A 120 -2.82 11.63 24.29
N ARG A 121 -3.79 11.56 23.35
CA ARG A 121 -5.13 10.98 23.64
C ARG A 121 -5.18 9.46 23.51
N CYS A 122 -4.20 8.86 22.82
CA CYS A 122 -4.06 7.41 22.77
C CYS A 122 -3.35 6.92 24.05
N GLU A 123 -3.22 5.60 24.23
CA GLU A 123 -2.31 5.06 25.24
C GLU A 123 -0.86 5.18 24.73
N PRO A 124 -0.10 6.24 25.10
CA PRO A 124 1.18 6.57 24.45
C PRO A 124 2.20 5.45 24.53
N GLN A 125 2.12 4.63 25.59
CA GLN A 125 3.05 3.52 25.85
C GLN A 125 2.90 2.36 24.85
N SER A 126 1.78 2.30 24.13
CA SER A 126 1.54 1.28 23.10
C SER A 126 1.99 1.71 21.71
N VAL A 127 2.28 3.00 21.50
CA VAL A 127 2.71 3.52 20.19
C VAL A 127 4.17 3.19 19.94
N ILE A 128 4.45 2.43 18.89
CA ILE A 128 5.81 2.00 18.51
C ILE A 128 6.43 2.82 17.39
N GLY A 129 5.67 3.67 16.72
CA GLY A 129 6.15 4.55 15.67
C GLY A 129 5.06 5.32 14.97
N VAL A 130 5.49 6.30 14.19
CA VAL A 130 4.62 7.18 13.38
C VAL A 130 5.00 7.04 11.91
N VAL A 131 4.02 6.87 11.05
CA VAL A 131 4.22 6.86 9.60
C VAL A 131 3.43 7.98 8.93
N LEU A 132 4.12 8.73 8.08
CA LEU A 132 3.54 9.78 7.24
C LEU A 132 3.18 9.14 5.89
N CYS A 133 1.88 9.01 5.61
CA CYS A 133 1.37 8.50 4.34
C CYS A 133 1.16 9.69 3.39
N VAL A 134 1.91 9.72 2.29
CA VAL A 134 1.97 10.88 1.38
C VAL A 134 1.71 10.46 -0.07
N ALA A 135 1.20 11.38 -0.89
CA ALA A 135 1.02 11.17 -2.33
C ALA A 135 2.35 11.26 -3.10
N GLY A 136 3.29 12.06 -2.60
CA GLY A 136 4.52 12.40 -3.30
C GLY A 136 5.62 11.35 -3.24
N LEU A 137 6.77 11.73 -3.79
CA LEU A 137 7.98 10.90 -3.84
C LEU A 137 8.57 10.68 -2.45
N VAL A 138 8.81 9.41 -2.12
CA VAL A 138 9.46 9.00 -0.87
C VAL A 138 10.77 8.28 -1.16
N THR A 139 11.87 8.77 -0.61
CA THR A 139 13.19 8.16 -0.75
C THR A 139 13.71 7.69 0.61
N ARG A 140 13.94 6.38 0.76
CA ARG A 140 14.45 5.76 2.00
C ARG A 140 13.63 6.09 3.26
N GLY A 141 12.33 6.40 3.08
CA GLY A 141 11.44 6.78 4.18
C GLY A 141 11.49 8.25 4.56
N GLU A 142 12.08 9.08 3.71
CA GLU A 142 12.06 10.54 3.80
C GLU A 142 11.21 11.12 2.67
N TRP A 143 10.47 12.13 2.99
CA TRP A 143 9.65 12.93 2.08
C TRP A 143 10.11 14.38 2.17
N ASP A 144 10.33 15.03 1.05
CA ASP A 144 10.82 16.41 1.05
C ASP A 144 9.73 17.42 1.45
N GLY A 145 8.47 17.08 1.17
CA GLY A 145 7.33 17.95 1.48
C GLY A 145 6.50 18.25 0.24
N GLU A 146 5.40 18.97 0.46
CA GLU A 146 4.49 19.44 -0.57
C GLU A 146 3.72 20.67 -0.07
N GLY A 147 3.60 21.71 -0.90
CA GLY A 147 2.91 22.94 -0.53
C GLY A 147 3.59 23.63 0.68
N GLU A 148 2.83 23.89 1.72
CA GLU A 148 3.32 24.51 2.98
C GLU A 148 3.95 23.50 3.97
N ARG A 149 4.02 22.20 3.59
CA ARG A 149 4.54 21.14 4.42
C ARG A 149 5.98 20.81 4.06
N ASP A 150 6.92 21.12 4.95
CA ASP A 150 8.30 20.64 4.90
C ASP A 150 8.35 19.23 5.54
N GLY A 151 8.45 18.21 4.72
CA GLY A 151 8.42 16.82 5.17
C GLY A 151 9.61 16.43 6.04
N ARG A 152 10.79 17.01 5.79
CA ARG A 152 12.00 16.75 6.60
C ARG A 152 11.91 17.41 7.96
N ALA A 153 11.47 18.68 8.00
CA ALA A 153 11.25 19.39 9.24
C ALA A 153 10.18 18.71 10.10
N LEU A 154 9.06 18.29 9.48
CA LEU A 154 8.00 17.55 10.14
C LEU A 154 8.51 16.24 10.77
N ALA A 155 9.18 15.40 10.00
CA ALA A 155 9.71 14.13 10.50
C ALA A 155 10.72 14.34 11.63
N LEU A 156 11.59 15.33 11.53
CA LEU A 156 12.56 15.67 12.56
C LEU A 156 11.88 16.20 13.83
N GLY A 157 10.91 17.11 13.68
CA GLY A 157 10.13 17.66 14.80
C GLY A 157 9.38 16.57 15.57
N LEU A 158 8.69 15.68 14.86
CA LEU A 158 7.98 14.54 15.46
C LEU A 158 8.93 13.56 16.16
N ARG A 159 10.08 13.22 15.56
CA ARG A 159 11.09 12.35 16.20
C ARG A 159 11.60 12.94 17.52
N ARG A 160 11.83 14.26 17.55
CA ARG A 160 12.30 14.98 18.76
C ARG A 160 11.22 15.03 19.84
N ALA A 161 10.00 15.39 19.47
CA ALA A 161 8.88 15.53 20.40
C ALA A 161 8.46 14.21 21.01
N LEU A 162 8.31 13.17 20.17
CA LEU A 162 7.72 11.89 20.57
C LEU A 162 8.75 10.85 21.01
N ARG A 163 10.02 11.00 20.62
CA ARG A 163 11.10 10.01 20.77
C ARG A 163 10.75 8.65 20.14
N LEU A 164 9.95 8.68 19.07
CA LEU A 164 9.54 7.53 18.30
C LEU A 164 10.17 7.54 16.91
N PRO A 165 10.35 6.37 16.27
CA PRO A 165 10.67 6.29 14.86
C PRO A 165 9.58 6.97 14.02
N VAL A 166 9.98 7.79 13.05
CA VAL A 166 9.08 8.44 12.09
C VAL A 166 9.61 8.20 10.69
N PHE A 167 8.78 7.66 9.80
CA PHE A 167 9.09 7.42 8.40
C PHE A 167 7.96 7.91 7.50
N ALA A 168 8.28 8.30 6.29
CA ALA A 168 7.31 8.52 5.24
C ALA A 168 7.17 7.28 4.35
N VAL A 169 5.97 7.09 3.80
CA VAL A 169 5.66 6.06 2.78
C VAL A 169 4.78 6.66 1.70
N ASN A 170 4.96 6.20 0.47
CA ASN A 170 4.09 6.59 -0.63
C ASN A 170 2.74 5.86 -0.52
N ALA A 171 1.65 6.59 -0.75
CA ALA A 171 0.29 6.07 -0.58
C ALA A 171 -0.06 4.94 -1.57
N ALA A 172 0.41 5.00 -2.82
CA ALA A 172 0.17 3.92 -3.78
C ALA A 172 0.94 2.65 -3.38
N GLU A 173 2.19 2.77 -2.93
CA GLU A 173 2.97 1.65 -2.38
C GLU A 173 2.27 1.03 -1.15
N ALA A 174 1.80 1.88 -0.25
CA ALA A 174 1.06 1.45 0.94
C ALA A 174 -0.25 0.73 0.56
N THR A 175 -1.03 1.30 -0.36
CA THR A 175 -2.28 0.70 -0.85
C THR A 175 -2.01 -0.68 -1.46
N ALA A 176 -0.99 -0.82 -2.30
CA ALA A 176 -0.62 -2.09 -2.90
C ALA A 176 -0.27 -3.16 -1.84
N VAL A 177 0.45 -2.77 -0.78
CA VAL A 177 0.76 -3.69 0.33
C VAL A 177 -0.49 -4.13 1.08
N ALA A 178 -1.47 -3.24 1.26
CA ALA A 178 -2.74 -3.62 1.87
C ALA A 178 -3.55 -4.57 0.97
N ASP A 179 -3.63 -4.29 -0.33
CA ASP A 179 -4.37 -5.08 -1.32
C ASP A 179 -3.78 -6.47 -1.55
N LEU A 180 -2.46 -6.63 -1.35
CA LEU A 180 -1.77 -7.92 -1.48
C LEU A 180 -2.34 -8.99 -0.53
N ARG A 181 -2.89 -8.60 0.62
CA ARG A 181 -3.52 -9.53 1.56
C ARG A 181 -4.78 -10.20 1.01
N ASP A 182 -5.44 -9.54 0.05
CA ASP A 182 -6.69 -10.01 -0.55
C ASP A 182 -6.47 -10.80 -1.85
N SER A 183 -5.20 -10.88 -2.30
CA SER A 183 -4.82 -11.60 -3.52
C SER A 183 -4.48 -13.05 -3.22
N PRO A 184 -5.02 -14.01 -3.96
CA PRO A 184 -4.72 -15.43 -3.77
C PRO A 184 -3.35 -15.79 -4.34
N GLY A 185 -2.55 -16.49 -3.55
CA GLY A 185 -1.29 -17.09 -4.02
C GLY A 185 -0.17 -16.09 -4.34
N ASP A 186 0.72 -16.51 -5.23
CA ASP A 186 1.79 -15.66 -5.73
C ASP A 186 1.26 -14.85 -6.92
N VAL A 187 1.29 -13.52 -6.78
CA VAL A 187 0.76 -12.59 -7.78
C VAL A 187 1.81 -11.58 -8.19
N ALA A 188 1.82 -11.26 -9.47
CA ALA A 188 2.40 -10.03 -9.99
C ALA A 188 1.27 -9.02 -10.11
N MET A 189 1.27 -8.00 -9.26
CA MET A 189 0.13 -7.10 -9.06
C MET A 189 0.51 -5.65 -9.33
N ALA A 190 -0.38 -4.95 -10.03
CA ALA A 190 -0.36 -3.49 -10.13
C ALA A 190 -1.56 -2.92 -9.36
N THR A 191 -1.31 -2.01 -8.43
CA THR A 191 -2.37 -1.21 -7.80
C THR A 191 -2.35 0.20 -8.39
N VAL A 192 -3.46 0.61 -8.99
CA VAL A 192 -3.67 1.98 -9.47
C VAL A 192 -4.48 2.72 -8.43
N LEU A 193 -3.89 3.75 -7.84
CA LEU A 193 -4.53 4.61 -6.87
C LEU A 193 -4.98 5.91 -7.56
N LEU A 194 -6.29 6.21 -7.46
CA LEU A 194 -6.85 7.50 -7.81
C LEU A 194 -7.11 8.30 -6.53
N ASP A 195 -6.29 9.30 -6.33
CA ASP A 195 -6.49 10.28 -5.25
C ASP A 195 -6.51 11.70 -5.86
N HIS A 196 -5.82 12.67 -5.31
CA HIS A 196 -5.57 13.97 -5.96
C HIS A 196 -4.70 13.81 -7.21
N GLN A 197 -3.87 12.78 -7.21
CA GLN A 197 -3.06 12.35 -8.34
C GLN A 197 -3.30 10.87 -8.64
N VAL A 198 -3.00 10.48 -9.87
CA VAL A 198 -2.98 9.07 -10.27
C VAL A 198 -1.58 8.51 -10.03
N ALA A 199 -1.50 7.44 -9.29
CA ALA A 199 -0.24 6.74 -9.05
C ALA A 199 -0.44 5.23 -9.15
N MET A 200 0.64 4.51 -9.45
CA MET A 200 0.63 3.05 -9.48
C MET A 200 1.74 2.51 -8.58
N ALA A 201 1.50 1.38 -7.97
CA ALA A 201 2.56 0.58 -7.35
C ALA A 201 2.55 -0.83 -7.92
N LEU A 202 3.73 -1.42 -8.05
CA LEU A 202 3.91 -2.78 -8.56
C LEU A 202 4.43 -3.68 -7.45
N ILE A 203 3.85 -4.86 -7.35
CA ILE A 203 4.34 -5.94 -6.50
C ILE A 203 4.68 -7.13 -7.41
N LEU A 204 5.95 -7.55 -7.39
CA LEU A 204 6.45 -8.71 -8.09
C LEU A 204 7.10 -9.64 -7.07
N ASP A 205 6.82 -10.93 -7.14
CA ASP A 205 7.32 -11.93 -6.18
C ASP A 205 7.06 -11.56 -4.70
N GLY A 206 5.92 -10.93 -4.44
CA GLY A 206 5.54 -10.47 -3.10
C GLY A 206 6.34 -9.27 -2.57
N ARG A 207 7.05 -8.55 -3.44
CA ARG A 207 7.87 -7.38 -3.09
C ARG A 207 7.47 -6.16 -3.90
N LEU A 208 7.44 -5.02 -3.25
CA LEU A 208 7.30 -3.74 -3.95
C LEU A 208 8.48 -3.53 -4.90
N LEU A 209 8.15 -3.25 -6.15
CA LEU A 209 9.13 -2.84 -7.16
C LEU A 209 9.49 -1.37 -6.93
N SER A 210 10.72 -1.12 -6.58
CA SER A 210 11.26 0.23 -6.42
C SER A 210 12.30 0.50 -7.49
N GLY A 211 12.05 1.49 -8.31
CA GLY A 211 13.02 1.97 -9.30
C GLY A 211 14.22 2.68 -8.67
N VAL A 212 15.27 2.88 -9.43
CA VAL A 212 16.50 3.57 -8.99
C VAL A 212 16.20 4.98 -8.49
N THR A 213 15.32 5.70 -9.19
CA THR A 213 14.91 7.08 -8.86
C THR A 213 13.66 7.15 -7.98
N ARG A 214 13.11 5.99 -7.56
CA ARG A 214 11.86 5.90 -6.78
C ARG A 214 10.62 6.45 -7.48
N ARG A 215 10.66 6.61 -8.80
CA ARG A 215 9.53 7.04 -9.64
C ARG A 215 8.80 5.87 -10.31
N THR A 216 8.95 4.67 -9.79
CA THR A 216 8.19 3.50 -10.29
C THR A 216 6.71 3.76 -10.07
N GLY A 217 5.92 3.61 -11.14
CA GLY A 217 4.47 3.83 -11.06
C GLY A 217 4.01 5.28 -11.24
N ASP A 218 4.92 6.19 -11.63
CA ASP A 218 4.56 7.55 -12.05
C ASP A 218 3.93 7.50 -13.45
N ILE A 219 2.62 7.17 -13.49
CA ILE A 219 1.84 6.98 -14.73
C ILE A 219 0.88 8.14 -15.01
N ALA A 220 0.79 9.12 -14.12
CA ALA A 220 -0.18 10.20 -14.16
C ALA A 220 -0.18 10.94 -15.50
N HIS A 221 0.98 11.32 -15.99
CA HIS A 221 1.14 12.15 -17.19
C HIS A 221 1.45 11.36 -18.46
N ILE A 222 1.22 10.04 -18.47
CA ILE A 222 1.29 9.24 -19.69
C ILE A 222 0.12 9.60 -20.60
N VAL A 223 0.42 9.90 -21.87
CA VAL A 223 -0.60 10.17 -22.90
C VAL A 223 -1.11 8.84 -23.44
N ALA A 224 -2.39 8.56 -23.20
CA ALA A 224 -3.01 7.28 -23.55
C ALA A 224 -3.67 7.26 -24.95
N GLY A 225 -3.61 8.36 -25.70
CA GLY A 225 -4.18 8.47 -27.03
C GLY A 225 -5.70 8.53 -27.12
N THR A 226 -6.39 8.68 -25.99
CA THR A 226 -7.84 8.86 -25.91
C THR A 226 -8.18 10.35 -25.78
N PRO A 227 -9.34 10.80 -26.34
CA PRO A 227 -9.82 12.17 -26.14
C PRO A 227 -10.07 12.47 -24.66
N GLY A 228 -9.86 13.71 -24.23
CA GLY A 228 -10.10 14.09 -22.84
C GLY A 228 -9.66 15.52 -22.54
N PRO A 229 -9.82 15.98 -21.30
CA PRO A 229 -9.38 17.31 -20.91
C PRO A 229 -7.84 17.43 -20.94
N VAL A 230 -7.38 18.62 -21.27
CA VAL A 230 -5.95 18.96 -21.28
C VAL A 230 -5.47 19.17 -19.85
N CYS A 231 -4.35 18.61 -19.50
CA CYS A 231 -3.73 18.76 -18.19
C CYS A 231 -2.97 20.09 -18.08
N ASP A 232 -3.22 20.84 -17.03
CA ASP A 232 -2.55 22.12 -16.79
C ASP A 232 -1.04 21.95 -16.48
N GLU A 233 -0.63 20.78 -15.94
CA GLU A 233 0.76 20.51 -15.59
C GLU A 233 1.60 20.08 -16.79
N CYS A 234 1.09 19.14 -17.62
CA CYS A 234 1.88 18.59 -18.74
C CYS A 234 1.45 19.11 -20.11
N GLY A 235 0.35 19.84 -20.23
CA GLY A 235 -0.16 20.38 -21.50
C GLY A 235 -0.77 19.35 -22.45
N HIS A 236 -0.99 18.10 -21.98
CA HIS A 236 -1.49 16.99 -22.79
C HIS A 236 -2.75 16.36 -22.20
N MET A 237 -3.47 15.59 -23.02
CA MET A 237 -4.58 14.74 -22.58
C MET A 237 -4.00 13.46 -21.94
N CYS A 238 -3.53 13.58 -20.70
CA CYS A 238 -2.87 12.51 -19.97
C CYS A 238 -3.85 11.63 -19.17
N LEU A 239 -3.39 10.49 -18.71
CA LEU A 239 -4.17 9.54 -17.93
C LEU A 239 -4.80 10.19 -16.69
N GLN A 240 -4.06 11.05 -15.98
CA GLN A 240 -4.54 11.72 -14.76
C GLN A 240 -5.84 12.49 -15.02
N GLN A 241 -5.88 13.33 -16.05
CA GLN A 241 -7.06 14.13 -16.33
C GLN A 241 -8.27 13.28 -16.72
N GLN A 242 -8.06 12.20 -17.42
CA GLN A 242 -9.14 11.28 -17.79
C GLN A 242 -9.73 10.55 -16.58
N LEU A 243 -8.88 10.12 -15.63
CA LEU A 243 -9.34 9.44 -14.44
C LEU A 243 -9.96 10.41 -13.41
N LEU A 244 -9.41 11.62 -13.28
CA LEU A 244 -9.99 12.65 -12.41
C LEU A 244 -11.37 13.13 -12.89
N ALA A 245 -11.60 13.13 -14.21
CA ALA A 245 -12.89 13.47 -14.79
C ALA A 245 -14.03 12.57 -14.27
N LEU A 246 -13.75 11.33 -13.89
CA LEU A 246 -14.74 10.40 -13.31
C LEU A 246 -15.32 10.89 -11.97
N ARG A 247 -14.66 11.82 -11.30
CA ARG A 247 -15.16 12.40 -10.04
C ARG A 247 -16.25 13.45 -10.26
N THR A 248 -16.20 14.10 -11.41
CA THR A 248 -17.12 15.19 -11.76
C THR A 248 -18.17 14.78 -12.78
N ASP A 249 -17.81 13.84 -13.66
CA ASP A 249 -18.69 13.32 -14.71
C ASP A 249 -18.54 11.80 -14.84
N PRO A 250 -19.34 11.01 -14.12
CA PRO A 250 -19.33 9.55 -14.19
C PRO A 250 -20.14 8.99 -15.38
N ALA A 251 -20.40 9.79 -16.42
CA ALA A 251 -21.18 9.34 -17.58
C ALA A 251 -20.49 8.16 -18.27
N THR A 252 -21.30 7.32 -18.94
CA THR A 252 -20.81 6.09 -19.59
C THR A 252 -19.72 6.36 -20.64
N ALA A 253 -19.81 7.46 -21.38
CA ALA A 253 -18.78 7.83 -22.37
C ALA A 253 -17.44 8.14 -21.70
N THR A 254 -17.44 8.97 -20.64
CA THR A 254 -16.27 9.29 -19.84
C THR A 254 -15.66 8.04 -19.21
N LEU A 255 -16.48 7.12 -18.74
CA LEU A 255 -16.06 5.84 -18.16
C LEU A 255 -15.38 4.91 -19.18
N LEU A 256 -15.91 4.86 -20.40
CA LEU A 256 -15.29 4.11 -21.51
C LEU A 256 -13.93 4.69 -21.90
N ASP A 257 -13.82 6.01 -22.03
CA ASP A 257 -12.56 6.67 -22.36
C ASP A 257 -11.51 6.45 -21.27
N ALA A 258 -11.90 6.54 -19.99
CA ALA A 258 -11.04 6.25 -18.85
C ALA A 258 -10.57 4.80 -18.84
N ALA A 259 -11.45 3.83 -19.13
CA ALA A 259 -11.10 2.43 -19.23
C ALA A 259 -10.14 2.14 -20.39
N HIS A 260 -10.33 2.78 -21.53
CA HIS A 260 -9.45 2.68 -22.69
C HIS A 260 -8.07 3.27 -22.38
N ALA A 261 -8.03 4.42 -21.70
CA ALA A 261 -6.78 5.07 -21.28
C ALA A 261 -6.01 4.20 -20.29
N LEU A 262 -6.68 3.67 -19.27
CA LEU A 262 -6.09 2.72 -18.32
C LEU A 262 -5.51 1.50 -19.03
N ALA A 263 -6.28 0.88 -19.91
CA ALA A 263 -5.83 -0.30 -20.65
C ALA A 263 -4.65 0.00 -21.58
N ALA A 264 -4.60 1.18 -22.21
CA ALA A 264 -3.49 1.59 -23.04
C ALA A 264 -2.17 1.73 -22.27
N VAL A 265 -2.25 2.24 -21.02
CA VAL A 265 -1.09 2.35 -20.14
C VAL A 265 -0.72 1.01 -19.50
N LEU A 266 -1.71 0.21 -19.08
CA LEU A 266 -1.47 -1.03 -18.36
C LEU A 266 -1.03 -2.19 -19.25
N ALA A 267 -1.49 -2.28 -20.52
CA ALA A 267 -1.17 -3.41 -21.39
C ALA A 267 0.34 -3.62 -21.60
N PRO A 268 1.15 -2.61 -21.95
CA PRO A 268 2.59 -2.81 -22.09
C PRO A 268 3.28 -3.16 -20.78
N ILE A 269 2.79 -2.64 -19.64
CA ILE A 269 3.31 -2.97 -18.31
C ILE A 269 2.97 -4.42 -17.99
N ALA A 270 1.71 -4.82 -18.19
CA ALA A 270 1.24 -6.18 -17.93
C ALA A 270 2.02 -7.22 -18.74
N ALA A 271 2.26 -6.94 -20.00
CA ALA A 271 3.08 -7.81 -20.85
C ALA A 271 4.56 -7.82 -20.44
N GLY A 272 5.10 -6.68 -19.99
CA GLY A 272 6.53 -6.53 -19.67
C GLY A 272 6.95 -7.22 -18.36
N VAL A 273 6.03 -7.36 -17.39
CA VAL A 273 6.31 -7.95 -16.06
C VAL A 273 5.34 -9.08 -15.70
N GLU A 274 4.61 -9.61 -16.67
CA GLU A 274 3.68 -10.73 -16.51
C GLU A 274 2.66 -10.50 -15.38
N LEU A 275 2.00 -9.32 -15.38
CA LEU A 275 0.98 -9.03 -14.37
C LEU A 275 -0.15 -10.06 -14.41
N THR A 276 -0.50 -10.58 -13.25
CA THR A 276 -1.66 -11.48 -13.07
C THR A 276 -2.87 -10.73 -12.53
N GLU A 277 -2.67 -9.58 -11.89
CA GLU A 277 -3.74 -8.82 -11.25
C GLU A 277 -3.51 -7.30 -11.35
N VAL A 278 -4.60 -6.57 -11.58
CA VAL A 278 -4.67 -5.10 -11.46
C VAL A 278 -5.73 -4.76 -10.44
N VAL A 279 -5.39 -3.90 -9.48
CA VAL A 279 -6.30 -3.43 -8.45
C VAL A 279 -6.55 -1.94 -8.62
N LEU A 280 -7.81 -1.54 -8.71
CA LEU A 280 -8.24 -0.14 -8.75
C LEU A 280 -8.62 0.32 -7.34
N SER A 281 -8.01 1.39 -6.83
CA SER A 281 -8.25 1.91 -5.49
C SER A 281 -8.49 3.42 -5.51
N GLY A 282 -9.37 3.92 -4.64
CA GLY A 282 -9.68 5.36 -4.54
C GLY A 282 -10.61 5.89 -5.64
N PHE A 283 -11.14 5.03 -6.49
CA PHE A 283 -12.14 5.39 -7.48
C PHE A 283 -13.52 5.56 -6.82
N PRO A 284 -14.40 6.42 -7.39
CA PRO A 284 -15.76 6.57 -6.87
C PRO A 284 -16.51 5.23 -6.89
N ASP A 285 -17.13 4.86 -5.77
CA ASP A 285 -17.82 3.56 -5.61
C ASP A 285 -18.89 3.31 -6.68
N ALA A 286 -19.58 4.39 -7.12
CA ALA A 286 -20.62 4.31 -8.13
C ALA A 286 -20.13 3.76 -9.49
N VAL A 287 -18.85 3.88 -9.81
CA VAL A 287 -18.30 3.52 -11.13
C VAL A 287 -17.13 2.52 -11.04
N ALA A 288 -16.61 2.24 -9.86
CA ALA A 288 -15.38 1.49 -9.68
C ALA A 288 -15.46 0.06 -10.28
N ASP A 289 -16.53 -0.68 -10.00
CA ASP A 289 -16.72 -2.05 -10.51
C ASP A 289 -16.95 -2.06 -12.02
N GLU A 290 -17.72 -1.10 -12.55
CA GLU A 290 -17.94 -0.98 -13.99
C GLU A 290 -16.65 -0.61 -14.71
N LEU A 291 -15.88 0.35 -14.16
CA LEU A 291 -14.55 0.71 -14.68
C LEU A 291 -13.59 -0.49 -14.71
N ALA A 292 -13.57 -1.30 -13.65
CA ALA A 292 -12.76 -2.49 -13.60
C ALA A 292 -13.15 -3.48 -14.72
N GLY A 293 -14.44 -3.73 -14.90
CA GLY A 293 -14.96 -4.59 -15.97
C GLY A 293 -14.65 -4.05 -17.38
N LEU A 294 -14.81 -2.74 -17.59
CA LEU A 294 -14.48 -2.08 -18.87
C LEU A 294 -12.98 -2.11 -19.16
N THR A 295 -12.15 -1.86 -18.15
CA THR A 295 -10.69 -1.92 -18.26
C THR A 295 -10.24 -3.33 -18.63
N HIS A 296 -10.79 -4.36 -17.96
CA HIS A 296 -10.48 -5.75 -18.30
C HIS A 296 -10.87 -6.09 -19.76
N ARG A 297 -12.06 -5.70 -20.20
CA ARG A 297 -12.49 -5.87 -21.61
C ARG A 297 -11.57 -5.15 -22.58
N SER A 298 -11.16 -3.93 -22.24
CA SER A 298 -10.24 -3.15 -23.08
C SER A 298 -8.83 -3.74 -23.15
N LEU A 299 -8.33 -4.37 -22.07
CA LEU A 299 -7.08 -5.13 -22.07
C LEU A 299 -7.15 -6.33 -23.01
N ARG A 300 -8.25 -7.06 -23.04
CA ARG A 300 -8.47 -8.19 -23.96
C ARG A 300 -8.40 -7.82 -25.44
N THR A 301 -8.66 -6.57 -25.79
CA THR A 301 -8.48 -6.10 -27.19
C THR A 301 -7.04 -5.73 -27.52
N ARG A 302 -6.13 -5.70 -26.55
CA ARG A 302 -4.73 -5.26 -26.67
C ARG A 302 -3.71 -6.36 -26.37
N MET A 303 -4.14 -7.45 -25.77
CA MET A 303 -3.28 -8.55 -25.32
C MET A 303 -3.90 -9.90 -25.73
N LEU A 304 -3.08 -10.95 -25.76
CA LEU A 304 -3.59 -12.31 -25.87
C LEU A 304 -4.39 -12.68 -24.62
N ASP A 305 -5.53 -13.36 -24.77
CA ASP A 305 -6.46 -13.66 -23.68
C ASP A 305 -5.79 -14.34 -22.48
N GLU A 306 -4.83 -15.22 -22.71
CA GLU A 306 -4.07 -15.93 -21.68
C GLU A 306 -3.12 -15.04 -20.85
N HIS A 307 -2.81 -13.84 -21.33
CA HIS A 307 -1.92 -12.87 -20.65
C HIS A 307 -2.66 -11.69 -20.04
N VAL A 308 -3.98 -11.66 -20.13
CA VAL A 308 -4.79 -10.55 -19.60
C VAL A 308 -4.91 -10.66 -18.08
N PRO A 309 -4.40 -9.69 -17.30
CA PRO A 309 -4.55 -9.72 -15.86
C PRO A 309 -6.02 -9.60 -15.43
N ALA A 310 -6.37 -10.21 -14.30
CA ALA A 310 -7.64 -9.93 -13.64
C ALA A 310 -7.66 -8.46 -13.18
N VAL A 311 -8.81 -7.78 -13.34
CA VAL A 311 -8.99 -6.41 -12.87
C VAL A 311 -10.08 -6.40 -11.80
N ARG A 312 -9.77 -5.87 -10.63
CA ARG A 312 -10.74 -5.74 -9.52
C ARG A 312 -10.62 -4.42 -8.79
N VAL A 313 -11.61 -4.11 -8.00
CA VAL A 313 -11.59 -2.99 -7.06
C VAL A 313 -10.94 -3.40 -5.74
N SER A 314 -10.28 -2.47 -5.07
CA SER A 314 -9.75 -2.67 -3.71
C SER A 314 -10.89 -2.95 -2.73
N LYS A 315 -10.74 -4.01 -1.94
CA LYS A 315 -11.74 -4.39 -0.91
C LYS A 315 -11.62 -3.55 0.37
N ARG A 316 -10.57 -2.74 0.49
CA ARG A 316 -10.24 -2.01 1.74
C ARG A 316 -10.65 -0.55 1.71
N GLY A 317 -11.13 -0.08 0.55
CA GLY A 317 -11.61 1.28 0.38
C GLY A 317 -10.61 2.34 0.83
N PRO A 318 -11.08 3.46 1.43
CA PRO A 318 -10.22 4.58 1.83
C PRO A 318 -9.15 4.24 2.86
N SER A 319 -9.33 3.15 3.62
CA SER A 319 -8.38 2.73 4.67
C SER A 319 -7.17 1.96 4.14
N ALA A 320 -7.18 1.54 2.87
CA ALA A 320 -6.11 0.72 2.29
C ALA A 320 -4.72 1.34 2.48
N ALA A 321 -4.57 2.62 2.14
CA ALA A 321 -3.28 3.32 2.26
C ALA A 321 -2.79 3.37 3.72
N MET A 322 -3.68 3.61 4.68
CA MET A 322 -3.31 3.68 6.10
C MET A 322 -2.89 2.31 6.65
N ILE A 323 -3.64 1.25 6.31
CA ILE A 323 -3.32 -0.12 6.73
C ILE A 323 -1.98 -0.57 6.15
N GLY A 324 -1.76 -0.31 4.87
CA GLY A 324 -0.50 -0.64 4.21
C GLY A 324 0.68 0.20 4.71
N ALA A 325 0.47 1.49 5.03
CA ALA A 325 1.48 2.34 5.62
C ALA A 325 1.96 1.80 6.97
N ALA A 326 1.03 1.36 7.82
CA ALA A 326 1.36 0.71 9.09
C ALA A 326 2.13 -0.60 8.87
N ALA A 327 1.75 -1.42 7.88
CA ALA A 327 2.45 -2.64 7.53
C ALA A 327 3.89 -2.37 7.06
N LEU A 328 4.10 -1.35 6.22
CA LEU A 328 5.43 -0.93 5.77
C LEU A 328 6.31 -0.43 6.93
N MET A 329 5.72 0.36 7.85
CA MET A 329 6.40 0.81 9.06
C MET A 329 6.80 -0.37 9.94
N LEU A 330 5.88 -1.28 10.19
CA LEU A 330 6.12 -2.47 11.01
C LEU A 330 7.25 -3.33 10.42
N TYR A 331 7.25 -3.52 9.09
CA TYR A 331 8.33 -4.22 8.41
C TYR A 331 9.69 -3.55 8.63
N ARG A 332 9.76 -2.22 8.60
CA ARG A 332 11.01 -1.47 8.88
C ARG A 332 11.48 -1.60 10.33
N LEU A 333 10.55 -1.72 11.28
CA LEU A 333 10.89 -1.84 12.70
C LEU A 333 11.36 -3.25 13.09
N LEU A 334 10.77 -4.28 12.47
CA LEU A 334 10.98 -5.69 12.87
C LEU A 334 11.88 -6.48 11.91
N GLY A 335 11.98 -6.06 10.65
CA GLY A 335 12.76 -6.72 9.58
C GLY A 335 14.20 -6.27 9.53
#